data_87bb342e12617426b85792b377fb2973
#
_entry.id   87bb342e12617426b85792b377fb2973
#
_cell.length_a   1.000
_cell.length_b   1.000
_cell.length_c   1.000
_cell.angle_alpha   90.00
_cell.angle_beta   90.00
_cell.angle_gamma   90.00
#
_symmetry.space_group_name_H-M   'P 1'
#
loop_
_entity.id
_entity.type
_entity.pdbx_description
1 polymer ?
#
loop_
_entity_poly.entity_id
_entity_poly.type
_entity_poly.pdbx_seq_one_letter_code
_entity_poly.pdbx_strand_id
1 'polypeptide(L)'
;MKISQILLIGASALATFATPAFAQSEDEQWEGAYIGGSIGLSAQSNDRNESVVFDTDGDGAFDNSVNTILAADAFAPGFCGGASTGTAPTDGCLSDKDGLEYNIRAGFDVQSGNIVYGFVLEGGMNESRDSVTAFSDTPDTYTLTREIDYSLQARARLGYAARGALFYATGGAAYAKINNSFTTTNGVNSFTDNGNSKSWGYSYGGGAEVKLAKNFSLGLEYLYTNFDDDDDDYVVSVGPGTAAVTDPFLIVSGGTDMRRSDSDFTMHNIGLTAAIRF
;
A
#
# COMPACT_ATOMS: atom_id res chain seq x y z
N MET A 1 14.27 -11.16 -5.65
CA MET A 1 15.50 -10.31 -5.55
C MET A 1 15.28 -9.43 -4.33
N LYS A 2 16.13 -9.48 -3.31
CA LYS A 2 15.86 -8.83 -2.01
C LYS A 2 15.78 -7.31 -2.17
N ILE A 3 14.77 -6.66 -1.58
CA ILE A 3 14.51 -5.20 -1.59
C ILE A 3 15.76 -4.37 -1.22
N SER A 4 16.62 -4.90 -0.33
CA SER A 4 17.90 -4.27 0.05
C SER A 4 18.88 -4.06 -1.10
N GLN A 5 18.73 -4.73 -2.24
CA GLN A 5 19.60 -4.54 -3.41
C GLN A 5 19.04 -3.46 -4.37
N ILE A 6 17.75 -3.23 -4.39
CA ILE A 6 17.13 -2.19 -5.24
C ILE A 6 17.38 -0.79 -4.66
N LEU A 7 17.34 -0.65 -3.34
CA LEU A 7 17.66 0.61 -2.64
C LEU A 7 19.14 1.04 -2.82
N LEU A 8 20.05 0.08 -2.92
CA LEU A 8 21.49 0.39 -3.16
C LEU A 8 21.79 0.82 -4.61
N ILE A 9 21.00 0.36 -5.58
CA ILE A 9 21.15 0.75 -7.00
C ILE A 9 20.59 2.17 -7.23
N GLY A 10 19.52 2.54 -6.52
CA GLY A 10 18.93 3.88 -6.58
C GLY A 10 19.89 4.97 -6.04
N ALA A 11 20.59 4.68 -4.96
CA ALA A 11 21.53 5.63 -4.34
C ALA A 11 22.80 5.88 -5.17
N SER A 12 23.25 4.88 -5.93
CA SER A 12 24.42 5.02 -6.79
C SER A 12 24.15 5.71 -8.13
N ALA A 13 22.91 5.71 -8.61
CA ALA A 13 22.52 6.41 -9.83
C ALA A 13 22.43 7.94 -9.64
N LEU A 14 22.15 8.41 -8.41
CA LEU A 14 22.14 9.83 -8.09
C LEU A 14 23.54 10.50 -8.11
N ALA A 15 24.60 9.72 -7.96
CA ALA A 15 25.98 10.23 -7.94
C ALA A 15 26.58 10.53 -9.31
N THR A 16 25.97 10.06 -10.41
CA THR A 16 26.51 10.19 -11.77
C THR A 16 25.83 11.28 -12.63
N PHE A 17 24.80 11.97 -12.12
CA PHE A 17 24.27 13.17 -12.76
C PHE A 17 25.11 14.40 -12.41
N ALA A 18 26.42 14.31 -12.60
CA ALA A 18 27.32 15.44 -12.52
C ALA A 18 27.13 16.31 -13.78
N THR A 19 26.40 17.38 -13.59
CA THR A 19 26.45 18.66 -14.28
C THR A 19 26.31 18.67 -15.82
N PRO A 20 25.13 18.83 -16.37
CA PRO A 20 25.01 19.75 -17.49
C PRO A 20 25.28 21.17 -16.95
N ALA A 21 26.22 21.89 -17.54
CA ALA A 21 26.41 23.31 -17.29
C ALA A 21 25.21 24.05 -17.89
N PHE A 22 24.13 24.20 -17.12
CA PHE A 22 23.04 25.07 -17.49
C PHE A 22 23.50 26.53 -17.27
N ALA A 23 23.55 27.27 -18.35
CA ALA A 23 23.73 28.72 -18.28
C ALA A 23 22.57 29.31 -17.49
N GLN A 24 22.90 29.91 -16.34
CA GLN A 24 21.92 30.53 -15.46
C GLN A 24 21.28 31.73 -16.18
N SER A 25 19.96 31.68 -16.35
CA SER A 25 19.14 32.90 -16.47
C SER A 25 18.59 33.24 -15.08
N GLU A 26 18.65 34.50 -14.68
CA GLU A 26 18.19 35.01 -13.36
C GLU A 26 16.68 34.85 -13.12
N ASP A 27 15.92 34.25 -14.02
CA ASP A 27 14.45 34.18 -14.06
C ASP A 27 13.87 32.79 -13.75
N GLU A 28 14.61 31.89 -13.10
CA GLU A 28 14.09 30.56 -12.80
C GLU A 28 13.33 30.48 -11.47
N GLN A 29 12.23 31.21 -11.38
CA GLN A 29 11.36 31.17 -10.20
C GLN A 29 10.48 29.91 -10.23
N TRP A 30 10.33 29.27 -9.06
CA TRP A 30 9.46 28.10 -8.83
C TRP A 30 8.05 28.51 -8.40
N GLU A 31 7.71 29.79 -8.56
CA GLU A 31 6.41 30.35 -8.19
C GLU A 31 5.35 30.04 -9.25
N GLY A 32 4.10 29.86 -8.82
CA GLY A 32 2.94 29.73 -9.67
C GLY A 32 2.20 28.41 -9.54
N ALA A 33 1.08 28.31 -10.22
CA ALA A 33 0.31 27.08 -10.35
C ALA A 33 1.02 26.11 -11.29
N TYR A 34 0.85 24.81 -11.04
CA TYR A 34 1.34 23.79 -11.95
C TYR A 34 0.38 22.61 -12.04
N ILE A 35 0.42 21.94 -13.19
CA ILE A 35 -0.20 20.65 -13.40
C ILE A 35 0.84 19.67 -13.94
N GLY A 36 0.66 18.39 -13.66
CA GLY A 36 1.62 17.37 -14.09
C GLY A 36 1.15 15.96 -13.82
N GLY A 37 2.09 15.07 -13.86
CA GLY A 37 1.89 13.67 -13.51
C GLY A 37 3.14 13.04 -12.94
N SER A 38 2.97 11.85 -12.40
CA SER A 38 4.06 10.99 -11.96
C SER A 38 3.84 9.56 -12.41
N ILE A 39 4.94 8.85 -12.61
CA ILE A 39 4.97 7.40 -12.81
C ILE A 39 6.11 6.84 -11.96
N GLY A 40 5.85 5.76 -11.25
CA GLY A 40 6.81 5.21 -10.32
C GLY A 40 6.59 3.74 -10.01
N LEU A 41 7.46 3.25 -9.14
CA LEU A 41 7.36 1.94 -8.53
C LEU A 41 6.86 2.12 -7.11
N SER A 42 5.88 1.33 -6.75
CA SER A 42 5.35 1.20 -5.40
C SER A 42 5.76 -0.16 -4.86
N ALA A 43 6.49 -0.15 -3.76
CA ALA A 43 6.90 -1.33 -3.03
C ALA A 43 6.18 -1.37 -1.69
N GLN A 44 5.64 -2.53 -1.35
CA GLN A 44 5.02 -2.80 -0.06
C GLN A 44 6.03 -3.39 0.91
N SER A 45 5.78 -3.23 2.21
CA SER A 45 6.43 -4.02 3.23
C SER A 45 5.91 -5.45 3.13
N ASN A 46 6.81 -6.42 2.91
CA ASN A 46 6.45 -7.84 3.02
C ASN A 46 6.35 -8.18 4.51
N ASP A 47 5.15 -8.25 5.04
CA ASP A 47 4.89 -8.50 6.45
C ASP A 47 4.89 -10.00 6.74
N ARG A 48 6.11 -10.53 6.99
CA ARG A 48 6.33 -11.97 7.21
C ARG A 48 5.62 -12.54 8.44
N ASN A 49 5.14 -11.68 9.33
CA ASN A 49 4.47 -12.06 10.57
C ASN A 49 2.95 -11.82 10.50
N GLU A 50 2.45 -11.43 9.35
CA GLU A 50 1.03 -11.27 9.17
C GLU A 50 0.31 -12.62 9.25
N SER A 51 -0.88 -12.61 9.85
CA SER A 51 -1.73 -13.76 10.07
C SER A 51 -3.18 -13.41 9.76
N VAL A 52 -4.04 -14.42 9.78
CA VAL A 52 -5.48 -14.26 9.85
C VAL A 52 -5.91 -14.44 11.30
N VAL A 53 -6.76 -13.55 11.78
CA VAL A 53 -7.33 -13.59 13.13
C VAL A 53 -8.83 -13.84 13.06
N PHE A 54 -9.38 -14.41 14.12
CA PHE A 54 -10.73 -14.96 14.13
C PHE A 54 -11.54 -14.46 15.33
N ASP A 55 -12.84 -14.23 15.07
CA ASP A 55 -13.87 -14.06 16.06
C ASP A 55 -14.84 -15.26 15.93
N THR A 56 -14.79 -16.20 16.89
CA THR A 56 -15.62 -17.42 16.86
C THR A 56 -16.87 -17.32 17.73
N ASP A 57 -16.94 -16.36 18.64
CA ASP A 57 -18.06 -16.20 19.58
C ASP A 57 -18.97 -15.00 19.25
N GLY A 58 -18.56 -14.18 18.25
CA GLY A 58 -19.38 -13.09 17.73
C GLY A 58 -19.43 -11.88 18.64
N ASP A 59 -18.39 -11.66 19.48
CA ASP A 59 -18.30 -10.52 20.38
C ASP A 59 -17.62 -9.28 19.73
N GLY A 60 -17.09 -9.43 18.51
CA GLY A 60 -16.40 -8.41 17.73
C GLY A 60 -14.92 -8.31 18.03
N ALA A 61 -14.36 -9.13 18.94
CA ALA A 61 -12.93 -9.22 19.18
C ALA A 61 -12.33 -10.38 18.40
N PHE A 62 -11.28 -10.11 17.60
CA PHE A 62 -10.59 -11.10 16.79
C PHE A 62 -9.41 -11.71 17.55
N ASP A 63 -9.68 -12.31 18.70
CA ASP A 63 -8.67 -12.88 19.60
C ASP A 63 -8.86 -14.38 19.87
N ASN A 64 -9.76 -15.03 19.14
CA ASN A 64 -10.11 -16.41 19.32
C ASN A 64 -9.25 -17.34 18.45
N SER A 65 -9.21 -18.64 18.85
CA SER A 65 -8.71 -19.73 18.02
C SER A 65 -9.87 -20.57 17.49
N VAL A 66 -9.79 -20.96 16.22
CA VAL A 66 -10.72 -21.90 15.60
C VAL A 66 -10.31 -23.32 16.01
N ASN A 67 -11.07 -23.94 16.89
CA ASN A 67 -10.71 -25.24 17.45
C ASN A 67 -11.62 -26.36 16.93
N THR A 68 -11.05 -27.53 16.72
CA THR A 68 -11.79 -28.77 16.45
C THR A 68 -12.57 -29.22 17.69
N ILE A 69 -13.49 -30.18 17.53
CA ILE A 69 -14.21 -30.80 18.65
C ILE A 69 -13.27 -31.48 19.68
N LEU A 70 -12.02 -31.77 19.32
CA LEU A 70 -10.99 -32.31 20.19
C LEU A 70 -10.11 -31.19 20.82
N ALA A 71 -10.51 -29.92 20.69
CA ALA A 71 -9.79 -28.75 21.14
C ALA A 71 -8.36 -28.62 20.54
N ALA A 72 -8.13 -29.16 19.35
CA ALA A 72 -6.92 -28.89 18.57
C ALA A 72 -7.15 -27.66 17.69
N ASP A 73 -6.13 -26.84 17.53
CA ASP A 73 -6.17 -25.66 16.66
C ASP A 73 -6.30 -26.10 15.18
N ALA A 74 -7.38 -25.72 14.53
CA ALA A 74 -7.65 -26.05 13.14
C ALA A 74 -6.69 -25.33 12.14
N PHE A 75 -6.01 -24.28 12.60
CA PHE A 75 -5.01 -23.52 11.83
C PHE A 75 -3.58 -23.76 12.32
N ALA A 76 -3.33 -24.86 13.03
CA ALA A 76 -1.99 -25.27 13.49
C ALA A 76 -0.92 -25.32 12.38
N PRO A 77 -1.21 -25.60 11.08
CA PRO A 77 -0.22 -25.47 10.03
C PRO A 77 0.34 -24.06 9.87
N GLY A 78 -0.43 -23.00 10.22
CA GLY A 78 0.01 -21.63 10.31
C GLY A 78 -0.41 -20.75 9.14
N PHE A 79 0.34 -19.65 8.97
CA PHE A 79 0.01 -18.55 8.06
C PHE A 79 1.21 -18.20 7.18
N CYS A 80 0.96 -17.45 6.11
CA CYS A 80 2.02 -16.79 5.37
C CYS A 80 1.59 -15.40 4.89
N GLY A 81 2.49 -14.43 4.94
CA GLY A 81 2.35 -13.13 4.28
C GLY A 81 2.55 -13.34 2.77
N GLY A 82 1.44 -13.39 2.04
CA GLY A 82 1.40 -13.64 0.61
C GLY A 82 0.33 -14.63 0.18
N ALA A 83 0.08 -14.74 -1.12
CA ALA A 83 -0.82 -15.73 -1.68
C ALA A 83 -0.18 -17.12 -1.70
N SER A 84 -0.90 -18.15 -1.23
CA SER A 84 -0.40 -19.52 -1.23
C SER A 84 -0.15 -20.06 -2.64
N THR A 85 0.85 -20.93 -2.79
CA THR A 85 1.13 -21.64 -4.03
C THR A 85 0.59 -23.08 -4.04
N GLY A 86 0.06 -23.54 -2.90
CA GLY A 86 -0.54 -24.84 -2.71
C GLY A 86 -1.42 -24.88 -1.47
N THR A 87 -1.77 -26.07 -0.99
CA THR A 87 -2.69 -26.23 0.14
C THR A 87 -1.99 -26.47 1.48
N ALA A 88 -0.67 -26.43 1.51
CA ALA A 88 0.13 -26.58 2.73
C ALA A 88 1.21 -25.49 2.81
N PRO A 89 1.63 -25.06 4.03
CA PRO A 89 2.69 -24.05 4.18
C PRO A 89 4.02 -24.43 3.52
N THR A 90 4.29 -25.74 3.41
CA THR A 90 5.49 -26.28 2.75
C THR A 90 5.53 -26.01 1.24
N ASP A 91 4.39 -25.75 0.63
CA ASP A 91 4.30 -25.45 -0.80
C ASP A 91 4.80 -24.02 -1.10
N GLY A 92 4.86 -23.18 -0.06
CA GLY A 92 5.35 -21.82 -0.13
C GLY A 92 4.26 -20.79 -0.43
N CYS A 93 4.66 -19.52 -0.33
CA CYS A 93 3.81 -18.37 -0.61
C CYS A 93 4.52 -17.42 -1.56
N LEU A 94 3.74 -16.81 -2.43
CA LEU A 94 4.22 -15.73 -3.27
C LEU A 94 4.43 -14.47 -2.39
N SER A 95 5.53 -13.79 -2.59
CA SER A 95 5.69 -12.44 -2.01
C SER A 95 4.65 -11.49 -2.60
N ASP A 96 4.27 -10.50 -1.81
CA ASP A 96 3.41 -9.43 -2.26
C ASP A 96 3.95 -8.78 -3.52
N LYS A 97 3.05 -8.31 -4.36
CA LYS A 97 3.39 -7.79 -5.65
C LYS A 97 3.65 -6.29 -5.57
N ASP A 98 4.90 -5.89 -5.77
CA ASP A 98 5.23 -4.51 -6.07
C ASP A 98 4.54 -4.09 -7.38
N GLY A 99 4.04 -2.85 -7.44
CA GLY A 99 3.25 -2.35 -8.55
C GLY A 99 3.83 -1.10 -9.22
N LEU A 100 3.26 -0.78 -10.36
CA LEU A 100 3.39 0.54 -10.95
C LEU A 100 2.38 1.48 -10.30
N GLU A 101 2.82 2.71 -10.07
CA GLU A 101 1.96 3.82 -9.65
C GLU A 101 2.01 4.91 -10.70
N TYR A 102 0.85 5.47 -11.04
CA TYR A 102 0.73 6.60 -11.95
C TYR A 102 -0.33 7.57 -11.46
N ASN A 103 0.06 8.86 -11.41
CA ASN A 103 -0.76 9.89 -10.84
C ASN A 103 -0.84 11.12 -11.75
N ILE A 104 -1.93 11.85 -11.61
CA ILE A 104 -2.05 13.25 -12.01
C ILE A 104 -1.88 14.13 -10.79
N ARG A 105 -1.24 15.29 -10.96
CA ARG A 105 -1.00 16.24 -9.88
C ARG A 105 -1.29 17.67 -10.29
N ALA A 106 -1.75 18.46 -9.35
CA ALA A 106 -1.89 19.90 -9.48
C ALA A 106 -1.42 20.55 -8.18
N GLY A 107 -0.77 21.70 -8.29
CA GLY A 107 -0.27 22.38 -7.11
C GLY A 107 -0.03 23.85 -7.35
N PHE A 108 0.39 24.51 -6.28
CA PHE A 108 0.75 25.91 -6.29
C PHE A 108 1.93 26.12 -5.34
N ASP A 109 2.98 26.76 -5.83
CA ASP A 109 4.16 27.12 -5.06
C ASP A 109 4.34 28.64 -5.00
N VAL A 110 4.87 29.12 -3.90
CA VAL A 110 5.33 30.49 -3.68
C VAL A 110 6.82 30.45 -3.39
N GLN A 111 7.58 31.33 -4.00
CA GLN A 111 9.02 31.44 -3.76
C GLN A 111 9.38 32.76 -3.08
N SER A 112 10.16 32.68 -2.00
CA SER A 112 10.75 33.85 -1.31
C SER A 112 12.27 33.65 -1.19
N GLY A 113 13.04 34.30 -2.02
CA GLY A 113 14.46 34.04 -2.18
C GLY A 113 14.71 32.63 -2.67
N ASN A 114 15.44 31.83 -1.90
CA ASN A 114 15.70 30.44 -2.22
C ASN A 114 14.68 29.46 -1.58
N ILE A 115 13.75 29.96 -0.77
CA ILE A 115 12.75 29.10 -0.12
C ILE A 115 11.50 29.03 -0.98
N VAL A 116 11.03 27.81 -1.22
CA VAL A 116 9.79 27.50 -1.93
C VAL A 116 8.85 26.80 -0.98
N TYR A 117 7.61 27.24 -0.89
CA TYR A 117 6.57 26.59 -0.09
C TYR A 117 5.27 26.57 -0.86
N GLY A 118 4.49 25.52 -0.68
CA GLY A 118 3.26 25.37 -1.44
C GLY A 118 2.48 24.13 -1.04
N PHE A 119 1.62 23.70 -1.93
CA PHE A 119 0.83 22.49 -1.76
C PHE A 119 0.69 21.75 -3.10
N VAL A 120 0.45 20.47 -3.00
CA VAL A 120 0.14 19.57 -4.11
C VAL A 120 -1.07 18.72 -3.78
N LEU A 121 -1.98 18.61 -4.74
CA LEU A 121 -3.05 17.63 -4.79
C LEU A 121 -2.67 16.59 -5.84
N GLU A 122 -2.80 15.33 -5.48
CA GLU A 122 -2.44 14.22 -6.35
C GLU A 122 -3.52 13.14 -6.29
N GLY A 123 -3.81 12.52 -7.43
CA GLY A 123 -4.72 11.40 -7.51
C GLY A 123 -4.26 10.40 -8.55
N GLY A 124 -4.36 9.11 -8.24
CA GLY A 124 -3.85 8.08 -9.12
C GLY A 124 -4.25 6.66 -8.76
N MET A 125 -3.63 5.73 -9.44
CA MET A 125 -3.83 4.30 -9.31
C MET A 125 -2.51 3.62 -9.01
N ASN A 126 -2.60 2.48 -8.31
CA ASN A 126 -1.45 1.69 -7.89
C ASN A 126 -1.77 0.21 -8.15
N GLU A 127 -0.84 -0.51 -8.78
CA GLU A 127 -1.01 -1.92 -9.14
C GLU A 127 -0.40 -2.89 -8.10
N SER A 128 -0.04 -2.39 -6.93
CA SER A 128 0.48 -3.22 -5.84
C SER A 128 -0.63 -4.07 -5.24
N ARG A 129 -0.26 -5.31 -4.89
CA ARG A 129 -1.16 -6.28 -4.28
C ARG A 129 -0.54 -6.85 -3.04
N ASP A 130 -1.32 -6.94 -1.99
CA ASP A 130 -0.94 -7.46 -0.70
C ASP A 130 -1.90 -8.59 -0.29
N SER A 131 -1.34 -9.73 0.15
CA SER A 131 -2.10 -10.93 0.48
C SER A 131 -1.60 -11.58 1.76
N VAL A 132 -2.53 -12.21 2.48
CA VAL A 132 -2.22 -13.11 3.59
C VAL A 132 -3.01 -14.40 3.42
N THR A 133 -2.38 -15.53 3.73
CA THR A 133 -3.02 -16.85 3.64
C THR A 133 -2.93 -17.60 4.96
N ALA A 134 -4.07 -18.15 5.38
CA ALA A 134 -4.17 -19.15 6.45
C ALA A 134 -4.28 -20.55 5.88
N PHE A 135 -3.69 -21.54 6.55
CA PHE A 135 -3.74 -22.96 6.19
C PHE A 135 -4.41 -23.75 7.31
N SER A 136 -5.42 -24.57 6.97
CA SER A 136 -6.07 -25.41 7.94
C SER A 136 -5.54 -26.86 7.95
N ASP A 137 -5.82 -27.59 9.02
CA ASP A 137 -5.49 -29.02 9.17
C ASP A 137 -6.17 -29.92 8.12
N THR A 138 -7.41 -29.58 7.71
CA THR A 138 -7.98 -30.04 6.44
C THR A 138 -7.28 -29.21 5.36
N PRO A 139 -6.53 -29.77 4.42
CA PRO A 139 -5.59 -29.01 3.60
C PRO A 139 -6.26 -27.98 2.69
N ASP A 140 -6.91 -27.00 3.34
CA ASP A 140 -7.56 -25.85 2.70
C ASP A 140 -6.82 -24.57 2.99
N THR A 141 -6.94 -23.63 2.07
CA THR A 141 -6.35 -22.29 2.14
C THR A 141 -7.43 -21.23 2.20
N TYR A 142 -7.13 -20.14 2.92
CA TYR A 142 -7.98 -18.97 3.10
C TYR A 142 -7.13 -17.74 2.87
N THR A 143 -7.24 -17.14 1.68
CA THR A 143 -6.41 -16.02 1.25
C THR A 143 -7.22 -14.75 1.17
N LEU A 144 -6.81 -13.75 1.95
CA LEU A 144 -7.33 -12.39 1.90
C LEU A 144 -6.34 -11.53 1.11
N THR A 145 -6.85 -10.79 0.13
CA THR A 145 -6.03 -9.93 -0.75
C THR A 145 -6.62 -8.54 -0.79
N ARG A 146 -5.76 -7.51 -0.74
CA ARG A 146 -6.13 -6.09 -0.89
C ARG A 146 -5.32 -5.43 -2.00
N GLU A 147 -5.96 -4.52 -2.73
CA GLU A 147 -5.39 -3.73 -3.83
C GLU A 147 -5.93 -2.30 -3.79
N ILE A 148 -5.11 -1.31 -4.11
CA ILE A 148 -5.58 0.06 -4.21
C ILE A 148 -6.29 0.28 -5.55
N ASP A 149 -7.58 0.61 -5.50
CA ASP A 149 -8.35 1.01 -6.68
C ASP A 149 -7.92 2.40 -7.16
N TYR A 150 -7.95 3.37 -6.22
CA TYR A 150 -7.39 4.71 -6.43
C TYR A 150 -6.99 5.33 -5.11
N SER A 151 -6.08 6.29 -5.17
CA SER A 151 -5.68 7.12 -4.04
C SER A 151 -5.79 8.60 -4.36
N LEU A 152 -6.02 9.41 -3.31
CA LEU A 152 -6.02 10.87 -3.35
C LEU A 152 -5.11 11.37 -2.23
N GLN A 153 -4.27 12.36 -2.53
CA GLN A 153 -3.36 12.93 -1.55
C GLN A 153 -3.40 14.47 -1.60
N ALA A 154 -3.33 15.08 -0.42
CA ALA A 154 -3.20 16.52 -0.26
C ALA A 154 -1.99 16.79 0.64
N ARG A 155 -0.92 17.34 0.08
CA ARG A 155 0.36 17.49 0.78
C ARG A 155 0.83 18.95 0.76
N ALA A 156 1.35 19.44 1.88
CA ALA A 156 2.17 20.63 1.93
C ALA A 156 3.57 20.34 1.39
N ARG A 157 4.25 21.36 0.86
CA ARG A 157 5.58 21.26 0.26
C ARG A 157 6.45 22.40 0.76
N LEU A 158 7.68 22.07 1.15
CA LEU A 158 8.71 23.04 1.56
C LEU A 158 10.03 22.66 0.89
N GLY A 159 10.64 23.60 0.18
CA GLY A 159 11.84 23.34 -0.59
C GLY A 159 12.86 24.47 -0.60
N TYR A 160 14.03 24.14 -1.15
CA TYR A 160 15.13 25.06 -1.40
C TYR A 160 15.49 25.04 -2.88
N ALA A 161 15.36 26.21 -3.52
CA ALA A 161 15.68 26.39 -4.92
C ALA A 161 17.14 26.86 -5.09
N ALA A 162 17.89 26.18 -5.93
CA ALA A 162 19.26 26.53 -6.27
C ALA A 162 19.61 26.15 -7.71
N ARG A 163 20.04 27.10 -8.51
CA ARG A 163 20.59 26.87 -9.87
C ARG A 163 19.67 26.04 -10.77
N GLY A 164 18.36 26.40 -10.83
CA GLY A 164 17.38 25.68 -11.65
C GLY A 164 16.93 24.32 -11.11
N ALA A 165 17.41 23.93 -9.93
CA ALA A 165 16.95 22.77 -9.20
C ALA A 165 16.16 23.17 -7.95
N LEU A 166 15.17 22.37 -7.58
CA LEU A 166 14.41 22.49 -6.35
C LEU A 166 14.52 21.16 -5.58
N PHE A 167 14.99 21.25 -4.35
CA PHE A 167 14.96 20.12 -3.40
C PHE A 167 13.87 20.40 -2.39
N TYR A 168 13.01 19.43 -2.13
CA TYR A 168 11.86 19.65 -1.25
C TYR A 168 11.53 18.44 -0.38
N ALA A 169 10.92 18.73 0.75
CA ALA A 169 10.16 17.81 1.55
C ALA A 169 8.66 18.06 1.36
N THR A 170 7.86 17.01 1.50
CA THR A 170 6.41 17.08 1.38
C THR A 170 5.75 16.17 2.41
N GLY A 171 4.53 16.50 2.81
CA GLY A 171 3.75 15.65 3.72
C GLY A 171 2.32 16.14 3.87
N GLY A 172 1.41 15.21 4.13
CA GLY A 172 -0.01 15.52 4.26
C GLY A 172 -0.90 14.31 4.41
N ALA A 173 -2.19 14.52 4.17
CA ALA A 173 -3.21 13.49 4.24
C ALA A 173 -3.28 12.68 2.94
N ALA A 174 -3.58 11.41 3.10
CA ALA A 174 -3.86 10.47 2.04
C ALA A 174 -5.22 9.79 2.26
N TYR A 175 -5.86 9.39 1.17
CA TYR A 175 -7.10 8.64 1.16
C TYR A 175 -7.02 7.60 0.06
N ALA A 176 -7.46 6.37 0.32
CA ALA A 176 -7.54 5.32 -0.67
C ALA A 176 -8.89 4.62 -0.64
N LYS A 177 -9.30 4.12 -1.80
CA LYS A 177 -10.28 3.07 -1.91
C LYS A 177 -9.55 1.77 -2.16
N ILE A 178 -9.82 0.77 -1.32
CA ILE A 178 -9.17 -0.52 -1.32
C ILE A 178 -10.17 -1.56 -1.81
N ASN A 179 -9.80 -2.30 -2.85
CA ASN A 179 -10.53 -3.45 -3.32
C ASN A 179 -10.03 -4.68 -2.56
N ASN A 180 -10.95 -5.31 -1.83
CA ASN A 180 -10.68 -6.52 -1.09
C ASN A 180 -11.24 -7.73 -1.84
N SER A 181 -10.58 -8.86 -1.70
CA SER A 181 -11.04 -10.13 -2.25
C SER A 181 -10.62 -11.30 -1.37
N PHE A 182 -11.49 -12.29 -1.32
CA PHE A 182 -11.26 -13.53 -0.60
C PHE A 182 -11.28 -14.72 -1.54
N THR A 183 -10.33 -15.62 -1.37
CA THR A 183 -10.28 -16.91 -2.10
C THR A 183 -9.98 -18.05 -1.14
N THR A 184 -10.64 -19.18 -1.35
CA THR A 184 -10.44 -20.39 -0.53
C THR A 184 -10.59 -21.64 -1.37
N THR A 185 -9.94 -22.72 -0.94
CA THR A 185 -10.15 -24.09 -1.46
C THR A 185 -11.25 -24.83 -0.70
N ASN A 186 -11.70 -24.32 0.45
CA ASN A 186 -12.80 -24.89 1.21
C ASN A 186 -14.12 -24.78 0.43
N GLY A 187 -14.68 -25.93 0.05
CA GLY A 187 -15.93 -26.02 -0.70
C GLY A 187 -17.14 -26.43 0.13
N VAL A 188 -17.03 -26.55 1.47
CA VAL A 188 -18.13 -27.03 2.32
C VAL A 188 -18.79 -25.92 3.12
N ASN A 189 -18.05 -24.92 3.57
CA ASN A 189 -18.59 -23.74 4.23
C ASN A 189 -19.12 -22.71 3.23
N SER A 190 -19.97 -21.80 3.69
CA SER A 190 -20.34 -20.60 2.95
C SER A 190 -19.53 -19.42 3.43
N PHE A 191 -19.13 -18.54 2.50
CA PHE A 191 -18.34 -17.35 2.80
C PHE A 191 -19.04 -16.11 2.27
N THR A 192 -19.10 -15.08 3.10
CA THR A 192 -19.61 -13.75 2.75
C THR A 192 -18.64 -12.71 3.26
N ASP A 193 -18.42 -11.66 2.51
CA ASP A 193 -17.55 -10.56 2.94
C ASP A 193 -18.29 -9.22 2.93
N ASN A 194 -17.74 -8.23 3.62
CA ASN A 194 -18.30 -6.89 3.70
C ASN A 194 -17.84 -5.96 2.54
N GLY A 195 -17.08 -6.48 1.59
CA GLY A 195 -16.70 -5.79 0.36
C GLY A 195 -15.48 -4.88 0.47
N ASN A 196 -15.45 -3.85 -0.37
CA ASN A 196 -14.33 -2.93 -0.47
C ASN A 196 -14.32 -1.94 0.68
N SER A 197 -13.12 -1.58 1.16
CA SER A 197 -12.91 -0.60 2.22
C SER A 197 -12.45 0.77 1.70
N LYS A 198 -12.48 1.75 2.59
CA LYS A 198 -12.01 3.11 2.35
C LYS A 198 -11.15 3.50 3.53
N SER A 199 -9.94 3.94 3.25
CA SER A 199 -8.97 4.20 4.29
C SER A 199 -8.41 5.61 4.19
N TRP A 200 -8.27 6.25 5.35
CA TRP A 200 -7.53 7.48 5.51
C TRP A 200 -6.12 7.15 5.99
N GLY A 201 -5.20 8.05 5.68
CA GLY A 201 -3.83 7.87 6.07
C GLY A 201 -3.02 9.13 5.90
N TYR A 202 -1.73 8.96 5.90
CA TYR A 202 -0.78 10.04 5.70
C TYR A 202 0.30 9.65 4.70
N SER A 203 0.86 10.68 4.05
CA SER A 203 1.99 10.51 3.14
C SER A 203 3.03 11.57 3.45
N TYR A 204 4.31 11.16 3.45
CA TYR A 204 5.43 12.10 3.55
C TYR A 204 6.63 11.61 2.76
N GLY A 205 7.48 12.55 2.40
CA GLY A 205 8.67 12.24 1.62
C GLY A 205 9.40 13.46 1.14
N GLY A 206 10.01 13.34 -0.02
CA GLY A 206 10.73 14.45 -0.63
C GLY A 206 11.23 14.11 -2.00
N GLY A 207 11.71 15.14 -2.68
CA GLY A 207 12.18 15.00 -4.04
C GLY A 207 13.11 16.09 -4.48
N ALA A 208 13.55 15.92 -5.72
CA ALA A 208 14.32 16.93 -6.45
C ALA A 208 13.68 17.13 -7.82
N GLU A 209 13.51 18.37 -8.22
CA GLU A 209 13.05 18.77 -9.56
C GLU A 209 14.10 19.63 -10.23
N VAL A 210 14.20 19.54 -11.55
CA VAL A 210 15.04 20.40 -12.40
C VAL A 210 14.17 21.02 -13.49
N LYS A 211 14.33 22.32 -13.74
CA LYS A 211 13.72 22.99 -14.89
C LYS A 211 14.47 22.64 -16.15
N LEU A 212 13.78 22.05 -17.13
CA LEU A 212 14.28 21.79 -18.47
C LEU A 212 13.91 22.92 -19.45
N ALA A 213 12.87 23.67 -19.13
CA ALA A 213 12.43 24.87 -19.82
C ALA A 213 11.80 25.83 -18.82
N LYS A 214 11.53 27.06 -19.21
CA LYS A 214 10.94 28.11 -18.35
C LYS A 214 9.70 27.64 -17.57
N ASN A 215 8.87 26.84 -18.21
CA ASN A 215 7.59 26.36 -17.67
C ASN A 215 7.51 24.84 -17.53
N PHE A 216 8.59 24.10 -17.76
CA PHE A 216 8.58 22.62 -17.69
C PHE A 216 9.68 22.11 -16.75
N SER A 217 9.29 21.25 -15.82
CA SER A 217 10.21 20.56 -14.89
C SER A 217 10.06 19.07 -14.94
N LEU A 218 11.17 18.37 -14.66
CA LEU A 218 11.21 16.95 -14.36
C LEU A 218 11.78 16.75 -12.97
N GLY A 219 11.34 15.70 -12.27
CA GLY A 219 11.82 15.41 -10.94
C GLY A 219 11.82 13.93 -10.62
N LEU A 220 12.43 13.64 -9.48
CA LEU A 220 12.38 12.36 -8.79
C LEU A 220 11.81 12.61 -7.40
N GLU A 221 10.79 11.82 -7.01
CA GLU A 221 10.14 11.91 -5.71
C GLU A 221 10.12 10.55 -5.04
N TYR A 222 10.36 10.52 -3.75
CA TYR A 222 10.13 9.38 -2.87
C TYR A 222 9.04 9.74 -1.88
N LEU A 223 8.07 8.83 -1.70
CA LEU A 223 7.00 8.95 -0.74
C LEU A 223 6.89 7.67 0.09
N TYR A 224 6.71 7.86 1.38
CA TYR A 224 6.18 6.87 2.29
C TYR A 224 4.70 7.19 2.48
N THR A 225 3.83 6.21 2.29
CA THR A 225 2.38 6.34 2.49
C THR A 225 1.90 5.19 3.37
N ASN A 226 1.13 5.52 4.39
CA ASN A 226 0.46 4.56 5.26
C ASN A 226 -1.03 4.87 5.26
N PHE A 227 -1.85 3.87 4.98
CA PHE A 227 -3.29 3.90 5.10
C PHE A 227 -3.67 3.05 6.30
N ASP A 228 -4.47 3.62 7.20
CA ASP A 228 -5.02 2.97 8.37
C ASP A 228 -6.42 2.47 8.03
N ASP A 229 -6.62 1.18 8.02
CA ASP A 229 -7.87 0.51 7.60
C ASP A 229 -8.68 0.02 8.81
N ASP A 230 -8.34 0.42 10.03
CA ASP A 230 -8.95 -0.04 11.30
C ASP A 230 -10.47 0.18 11.37
N ASP A 231 -10.98 1.26 10.78
CA ASP A 231 -12.41 1.63 10.90
C ASP A 231 -13.33 0.87 9.92
N ASP A 232 -12.78 0.35 8.81
CA ASP A 232 -13.52 -0.33 7.73
C ASP A 232 -12.87 -1.68 7.39
N ASP A 233 -12.43 -2.43 8.39
CA ASP A 233 -11.77 -3.73 8.23
C ASP A 233 -12.54 -4.65 7.27
N TYR A 234 -11.76 -5.27 6.38
CA TYR A 234 -12.28 -6.32 5.53
C TYR A 234 -12.49 -7.59 6.33
N VAL A 235 -13.75 -7.96 6.54
CA VAL A 235 -14.17 -9.14 7.30
C VAL A 235 -14.82 -10.15 6.38
N VAL A 236 -14.43 -11.42 6.52
CA VAL A 236 -15.06 -12.57 5.87
C VAL A 236 -15.79 -13.39 6.92
N SER A 237 -17.10 -13.49 6.78
CA SER A 237 -17.96 -14.30 7.65
C SER A 237 -18.10 -15.71 7.07
N VAL A 238 -17.83 -16.71 7.91
CA VAL A 238 -17.94 -18.13 7.58
C VAL A 238 -19.22 -18.68 8.15
N GLY A 239 -20.10 -19.15 7.27
CA GLY A 239 -21.34 -19.81 7.63
C GLY A 239 -21.34 -21.31 7.37
N PRO A 240 -22.43 -22.00 7.68
CA PRO A 240 -22.47 -23.47 7.64
C PRO A 240 -22.34 -24.05 6.22
N GLY A 241 -22.88 -23.42 5.19
CA GLY A 241 -22.89 -24.03 3.87
C GLY A 241 -23.48 -25.45 3.91
N THR A 242 -22.67 -26.45 3.54
CA THR A 242 -22.96 -27.90 3.65
C THR A 242 -22.16 -28.58 4.78
N ALA A 243 -21.41 -27.81 5.57
CA ALA A 243 -20.58 -28.32 6.64
C ALA A 243 -21.41 -28.95 7.77
N ALA A 244 -20.84 -29.93 8.44
CA ALA A 244 -21.46 -30.55 9.61
C ALA A 244 -21.41 -29.57 10.81
N VAL A 245 -22.32 -29.69 11.76
CA VAL A 245 -22.33 -28.91 13.02
C VAL A 245 -21.06 -29.09 13.87
N THR A 246 -20.24 -30.08 13.57
CA THR A 246 -18.95 -30.34 14.19
C THR A 246 -17.78 -29.65 13.47
N ASP A 247 -18.07 -28.89 12.43
CA ASP A 247 -17.08 -28.09 11.71
C ASP A 247 -16.47 -27.02 12.64
N PRO A 248 -15.13 -26.85 12.66
CA PRO A 248 -14.46 -25.93 13.58
C PRO A 248 -15.00 -24.50 13.55
N PHE A 249 -15.40 -23.99 12.40
CA PHE A 249 -15.97 -22.65 12.27
C PHE A 249 -17.37 -22.48 12.90
N LEU A 250 -18.05 -23.58 13.20
CA LEU A 250 -19.46 -23.57 13.63
C LEU A 250 -19.65 -23.93 15.10
N ILE A 251 -18.62 -24.46 15.76
CA ILE A 251 -18.76 -25.10 17.08
C ILE A 251 -19.21 -24.12 18.16
N VAL A 252 -18.71 -22.87 18.12
CA VAL A 252 -18.92 -21.91 19.22
C VAL A 252 -20.25 -21.15 19.04
N SER A 253 -20.40 -20.39 17.93
CA SER A 253 -21.53 -19.51 17.69
C SER A 253 -22.37 -19.88 16.45
N GLY A 254 -22.00 -20.94 15.74
CA GLY A 254 -22.62 -21.33 14.46
C GLY A 254 -22.07 -20.58 13.25
N GLY A 255 -21.01 -19.82 13.42
CA GLY A 255 -20.25 -19.09 12.41
C GLY A 255 -18.96 -18.55 12.99
N THR A 256 -18.10 -18.03 12.15
CA THR A 256 -16.82 -17.43 12.54
C THR A 256 -16.52 -16.28 11.59
N ASP A 257 -16.13 -15.15 12.14
CA ASP A 257 -15.61 -14.04 11.35
C ASP A 257 -14.08 -14.11 11.31
N MET A 258 -13.49 -13.75 10.16
CA MET A 258 -12.05 -13.71 9.99
C MET A 258 -11.62 -12.43 9.28
N ARG A 259 -10.44 -11.94 9.65
CA ARG A 259 -9.78 -10.79 9.02
C ARG A 259 -8.27 -10.90 9.07
N ARG A 260 -7.59 -9.96 8.45
CA ARG A 260 -6.13 -9.80 8.57
C ARG A 260 -5.76 -9.35 9.98
N SER A 261 -4.58 -9.74 10.44
CA SER A 261 -4.04 -9.25 11.73
C SER A 261 -3.42 -7.84 11.62
N ASP A 262 -3.05 -7.41 10.42
CA ASP A 262 -2.48 -6.09 10.14
C ASP A 262 -3.45 -5.27 9.29
N SER A 263 -3.98 -4.19 9.87
CA SER A 263 -4.86 -3.22 9.20
C SER A 263 -4.07 -2.17 8.40
N ASP A 264 -2.81 -1.91 8.76
CA ASP A 264 -1.98 -0.90 8.10
C ASP A 264 -1.60 -1.32 6.67
N PHE A 265 -1.84 -0.44 5.69
CA PHE A 265 -1.37 -0.63 4.33
C PHE A 265 -0.25 0.36 4.01
N THR A 266 0.98 -0.10 4.18
CA THR A 266 2.19 0.71 4.06
C THR A 266 2.86 0.54 2.71
N MET A 267 3.23 1.67 2.08
CA MET A 267 3.90 1.68 0.78
C MET A 267 5.09 2.64 0.73
N HIS A 268 6.10 2.25 -0.03
CA HIS A 268 7.26 3.04 -0.40
C HIS A 268 7.24 3.30 -1.91
N ASN A 269 7.01 4.54 -2.30
CA ASN A 269 6.89 4.92 -3.71
C ASN A 269 8.13 5.70 -4.15
N ILE A 270 8.70 5.35 -5.30
CA ILE A 270 9.72 6.12 -5.96
C ILE A 270 9.30 6.39 -7.40
N GLY A 271 9.18 7.65 -7.78
CA GLY A 271 8.60 8.03 -9.06
C GLY A 271 9.30 9.19 -9.74
N LEU A 272 9.22 9.19 -11.05
CA LEU A 272 9.54 10.33 -11.91
C LEU A 272 8.32 11.23 -11.98
N THR A 273 8.54 12.53 -11.84
CA THR A 273 7.51 13.57 -11.93
C THR A 273 7.77 14.48 -13.12
N ALA A 274 6.72 14.93 -13.76
CA ALA A 274 6.79 15.97 -14.80
C ALA A 274 5.70 17.00 -14.55
N ALA A 275 6.02 18.29 -14.68
CA ALA A 275 5.06 19.36 -14.44
C ALA A 275 5.23 20.52 -15.42
N ILE A 276 4.10 21.13 -15.78
CA ILE A 276 4.02 22.40 -16.50
C ILE A 276 3.55 23.46 -15.52
N ARG A 277 4.29 24.54 -15.43
CA ARG A 277 4.06 25.67 -14.51
C ARG A 277 3.60 26.91 -15.29
N PHE A 278 2.69 27.67 -14.68
CA PHE A 278 2.04 28.85 -15.28
C PHE A 278 2.38 30.12 -14.52
#